data_a84d600a72390853110ed4a1221d78d4
#
_entry.id   a84d600a72390853110ed4a1221d78d4
#
_cell.length_a   1.000
_cell.length_b   1.000
_cell.length_c   1.000
_cell.angle_alpha   90.00
_cell.angle_beta   90.00
_cell.angle_gamma   90.00
#
_symmetry.space_group_name_H-M   'P 1'
#
loop_
_entity.id
_entity.type
_entity.pdbx_description
1 polymer ?
#
loop_
_entity_poly.entity_id
_entity_poly.type
_entity_poly.pdbx_seq_one_letter_code
_entity_poly.pdbx_strand_id
1 'polypeptide(L)'
;MTFSLPSHLPMLTALITGMPVLAFATTFADSTFFHKDWEVVCDNTLTCRAAGYSPEEKYTGEDKEAQDVSILITRHAGQNTPITADVTLAEVDKAMPQGTKLTLTIDGIDKGQLTSTGDNLWQLNETQIPLVLQALKGSGKVAFHHNGIVSELSGAGAYAVLLKMDERQGRIGKTDAITKKGSESSALPAVEAPVIYAAATKQARSRNLTDAEQAAIQKTLLKTLKADDCDSFPPQDYQEAEPIERIPLNDSMSLLSTLCWRAAYNEGYAYWVIDNAMQTQPQLVTTSGTGYENGEITSVQKGRGLADCMSDEAWTWDGKAFQLSRMSITGSCRMIHLGGTWDLPYWTTTVIKSGK
;
A
#
# COMPACT_ATOMS: atom_id res chain seq x y z
N MET A 1 48.00 64.86 17.42
CA MET A 1 47.95 63.88 16.29
C MET A 1 46.95 62.83 16.62
N THR A 2 45.73 62.96 16.09
CA THR A 2 44.57 62.09 16.32
C THR A 2 44.41 61.25 15.08
N PHE A 3 44.58 59.95 15.22
CA PHE A 3 44.27 58.98 14.17
C PHE A 3 42.88 58.40 14.41
N SER A 4 42.00 58.63 13.45
CA SER A 4 40.69 58.07 13.35
C SER A 4 40.73 56.76 12.52
N LEU A 5 40.19 55.63 13.02
CA LEU A 5 40.01 54.39 12.31
C LEU A 5 38.52 54.25 11.85
N PRO A 6 38.25 53.85 10.59
CA PRO A 6 36.89 53.55 10.18
C PRO A 6 36.54 52.10 10.45
N SER A 7 35.40 51.89 11.11
CA SER A 7 34.77 50.62 11.31
C SER A 7 33.92 50.24 10.09
N HIS A 8 34.35 49.23 9.31
CA HIS A 8 33.48 48.52 8.38
C HIS A 8 33.41 47.05 8.80
N LEU A 9 32.29 46.66 9.40
CA LEU A 9 31.89 45.28 9.62
C LEU A 9 31.15 44.79 8.35
N PRO A 10 31.53 43.70 7.69
CA PRO A 10 30.71 43.12 6.65
C PRO A 10 29.62 42.27 7.28
N MET A 11 28.40 42.59 6.92
CA MET A 11 27.20 41.82 7.22
C MET A 11 27.27 40.48 6.46
N LEU A 12 27.53 39.39 7.18
CA LEU A 12 27.49 38.03 6.63
C LEU A 12 26.01 37.62 6.44
N THR A 13 25.53 37.71 5.22
CA THR A 13 24.23 37.15 4.82
C THR A 13 24.39 35.62 4.72
N ALA A 14 23.89 34.90 5.71
CA ALA A 14 23.80 33.44 5.66
C ALA A 14 22.76 33.03 4.62
N LEU A 15 23.20 32.58 3.46
CA LEU A 15 22.37 31.86 2.50
C LEU A 15 22.06 30.48 3.12
N ILE A 16 20.82 30.30 3.60
CA ILE A 16 20.29 29.00 3.93
C ILE A 16 19.97 28.32 2.59
N THR A 17 20.93 27.56 2.07
CA THR A 17 20.68 26.62 0.98
C THR A 17 19.86 25.49 1.54
N GLY A 18 18.55 25.52 1.27
CA GLY A 18 17.67 24.38 1.51
C GLY A 18 18.18 23.20 0.69
N MET A 19 18.81 22.22 1.32
CA MET A 19 19.08 20.93 0.71
C MET A 19 17.72 20.29 0.38
N PRO A 20 17.50 19.79 -0.85
CA PRO A 20 16.31 18.97 -1.13
C PRO A 20 16.44 17.72 -0.25
N VAL A 21 15.47 17.50 0.63
CA VAL A 21 15.27 16.22 1.29
C VAL A 21 14.92 15.25 0.18
N LEU A 22 15.88 14.45 -0.26
CA LEU A 22 15.65 13.29 -1.09
C LEU A 22 14.82 12.31 -0.24
N ALA A 23 13.50 12.35 -0.39
CA ALA A 23 12.62 11.30 0.11
C ALA A 23 12.99 10.03 -0.67
N PHE A 24 13.79 9.16 -0.06
CA PHE A 24 14.00 7.82 -0.57
C PHE A 24 12.64 7.12 -0.47
N ALA A 25 12.03 6.80 -1.60
CA ALA A 25 10.89 5.90 -1.63
C ALA A 25 11.33 4.59 -0.99
N THR A 26 10.71 4.21 0.13
CA THR A 26 10.95 2.91 0.76
C THR A 26 10.56 1.84 -0.25
N THR A 27 11.46 0.91 -0.52
CA THR A 27 11.15 -0.19 -1.43
C THR A 27 10.15 -1.13 -0.77
N PHE A 28 9.42 -1.91 -1.58
CA PHE A 28 8.54 -2.97 -1.07
C PHE A 28 9.27 -3.90 -0.08
N ALA A 29 10.49 -4.32 -0.40
CA ALA A 29 11.31 -5.19 0.44
C ALA A 29 11.67 -4.54 1.79
N ASP A 30 11.84 -3.21 1.83
CA ASP A 30 12.14 -2.50 3.08
C ASP A 30 10.90 -2.33 3.96
N SER A 31 9.72 -2.33 3.38
CA SER A 31 8.45 -2.05 4.07
C SER A 31 7.71 -3.30 4.53
N THR A 32 8.01 -4.46 3.95
CA THR A 32 7.29 -5.71 4.16
C THR A 32 8.16 -6.77 4.85
N PHE A 33 7.54 -7.66 5.60
CA PHE A 33 8.18 -8.85 6.15
C PHE A 33 7.14 -9.96 6.31
N PHE A 34 7.44 -11.12 5.73
CA PHE A 34 6.58 -12.31 5.74
C PHE A 34 7.23 -13.42 6.54
N HIS A 35 6.48 -14.10 7.39
CA HIS A 35 6.96 -15.29 8.08
C HIS A 35 5.82 -16.25 8.38
N LYS A 36 5.82 -17.42 7.71
CA LYS A 36 4.76 -18.44 7.82
C LYS A 36 3.37 -17.86 7.55
N ASP A 37 2.45 -17.95 8.51
CA ASP A 37 1.05 -17.49 8.37
C ASP A 37 0.85 -16.01 8.74
N TRP A 38 1.94 -15.24 8.83
CA TRP A 38 1.92 -13.84 9.24
C TRP A 38 2.76 -12.96 8.33
N GLU A 39 2.33 -11.71 8.22
CA GLU A 39 3.05 -10.65 7.53
C GLU A 39 2.92 -9.32 8.27
N VAL A 40 3.85 -8.41 8.06
CA VAL A 40 3.74 -7.01 8.48
C VAL A 40 4.15 -6.08 7.36
N VAL A 41 3.38 -5.03 7.19
CA VAL A 41 3.68 -3.92 6.30
C VAL A 41 3.73 -2.65 7.13
N CYS A 42 4.82 -1.90 7.02
CA CYS A 42 4.97 -0.59 7.65
C CYS A 42 5.13 0.46 6.55
N ASP A 43 4.26 1.45 6.53
CA ASP A 43 4.31 2.51 5.55
C ASP A 43 5.37 3.59 5.87
N ASN A 44 5.55 4.55 4.98
CA ASN A 44 6.48 5.66 5.12
C ASN A 44 6.18 6.60 6.30
N THR A 45 5.01 6.48 6.96
CA THR A 45 4.68 7.19 8.21
C THR A 45 5.06 6.39 9.45
N LEU A 46 5.64 5.19 9.27
CA LEU A 46 5.91 4.19 10.30
C LEU A 46 4.62 3.64 10.95
N THR A 47 3.48 3.75 10.30
CA THR A 47 2.29 2.98 10.69
C THR A 47 2.47 1.55 10.23
N CYS A 48 2.45 0.60 11.16
CA CYS A 48 2.65 -0.82 10.89
C CYS A 48 1.34 -1.59 11.02
N ARG A 49 1.12 -2.52 10.08
CA ARG A 49 -0.06 -3.39 10.00
C ARG A 49 0.41 -4.83 9.88
N ALA A 50 0.15 -5.62 10.92
CA ALA A 50 0.48 -7.04 10.94
C ALA A 50 -0.79 -7.86 10.69
N ALA A 51 -0.80 -8.64 9.62
CA ALA A 51 -1.88 -9.55 9.27
C ALA A 51 -1.50 -10.99 9.61
N GLY A 52 -2.42 -11.71 10.27
CA GLY A 52 -2.29 -13.13 10.56
C GLY A 52 -3.50 -13.89 10.04
N TYR A 53 -3.29 -15.14 9.69
CA TYR A 53 -4.27 -15.99 9.00
C TYR A 53 -4.46 -17.34 9.70
N SER A 54 -5.49 -18.07 9.33
CA SER A 54 -5.64 -19.50 9.67
C SER A 54 -4.43 -20.30 9.20
N PRO A 55 -4.11 -21.46 9.82
CA PRO A 55 -3.03 -22.34 9.35
C PRO A 55 -3.24 -22.79 7.91
N GLU A 56 -2.23 -22.65 7.06
CA GLU A 56 -2.30 -23.05 5.64
C GLU A 56 -2.48 -24.57 5.45
N GLU A 57 -1.95 -25.37 6.38
CA GLU A 57 -1.93 -26.84 6.29
C GLU A 57 -3.30 -27.50 6.55
N LYS A 58 -4.32 -26.75 6.99
CA LYS A 58 -5.65 -27.32 7.30
C LYS A 58 -6.55 -27.57 6.08
N TYR A 59 -6.11 -27.24 4.87
CA TYR A 59 -6.88 -27.51 3.64
C TYR A 59 -6.82 -28.98 3.21
N THR A 60 -7.17 -29.90 4.11
CA THR A 60 -7.25 -31.34 3.78
C THR A 60 -8.61 -31.75 3.19
N GLY A 61 -9.53 -30.82 3.00
CA GLY A 61 -10.82 -31.07 2.33
C GLY A 61 -11.85 -31.87 3.14
N GLU A 62 -11.52 -32.31 4.36
CA GLU A 62 -12.39 -33.18 5.17
C GLU A 62 -13.15 -32.44 6.28
N ASP A 63 -12.67 -31.30 6.77
CA ASP A 63 -13.34 -30.50 7.80
C ASP A 63 -14.27 -29.45 7.17
N LYS A 64 -15.48 -29.86 6.84
CA LYS A 64 -16.54 -29.01 6.25
C LYS A 64 -17.08 -27.90 7.19
N GLU A 65 -16.62 -27.82 8.42
CA GLU A 65 -17.15 -26.91 9.44
C GLU A 65 -16.12 -25.83 9.86
N ALA A 66 -14.89 -25.83 9.35
CA ALA A 66 -13.89 -24.80 9.63
C ALA A 66 -14.03 -23.66 8.63
N GLN A 67 -14.08 -22.43 9.12
CA GLN A 67 -14.07 -21.21 8.32
C GLN A 67 -12.75 -20.49 8.58
N ASP A 68 -12.07 -20.07 7.54
CA ASP A 68 -10.81 -19.35 7.69
C ASP A 68 -11.03 -17.96 8.30
N VAL A 69 -10.05 -17.52 9.06
CA VAL A 69 -10.05 -16.25 9.76
C VAL A 69 -8.76 -15.47 9.48
N SER A 70 -8.88 -14.17 9.47
CA SER A 70 -7.73 -13.27 9.48
C SER A 70 -7.88 -12.19 10.54
N ILE A 71 -6.76 -11.77 11.13
CA ILE A 71 -6.66 -10.65 12.05
C ILE A 71 -5.68 -9.61 11.50
N LEU A 72 -6.04 -8.33 11.63
CA LEU A 72 -5.18 -7.20 11.34
C LEU A 72 -4.85 -6.44 12.62
N ILE A 73 -3.59 -6.45 13.02
CA ILE A 73 -3.08 -5.68 14.16
C ILE A 73 -2.42 -4.41 13.62
N THR A 74 -2.99 -3.25 13.95
CA THR A 74 -2.48 -1.95 13.50
C THR A 74 -1.92 -1.15 14.66
N ARG A 75 -0.76 -0.53 14.42
CA ARG A 75 -0.13 0.39 15.37
C ARG A 75 0.52 1.56 14.64
N HIS A 76 0.16 2.77 15.06
CA HIS A 76 0.84 3.99 14.59
C HIS A 76 2.19 4.17 15.29
N ALA A 77 3.10 4.89 14.65
CA ALA A 77 4.34 5.33 15.30
C ALA A 77 4.07 6.33 16.43
N GLY A 78 5.07 6.58 17.26
CA GLY A 78 4.95 7.47 18.42
C GLY A 78 4.81 6.71 19.73
N GLN A 79 5.11 7.40 20.82
CA GLN A 79 5.08 6.82 22.17
C GLN A 79 3.65 6.55 22.62
N ASN A 80 3.41 5.40 23.25
CA ASN A 80 2.12 5.02 23.83
C ASN A 80 0.93 5.06 22.87
N THR A 81 1.16 4.91 21.58
CA THR A 81 0.07 4.79 20.59
C THR A 81 -0.73 3.51 20.83
N PRO A 82 -2.07 3.58 20.77
CA PRO A 82 -2.90 2.41 20.96
C PRO A 82 -2.68 1.39 19.84
N ILE A 83 -2.94 0.14 20.15
CA ILE A 83 -3.01 -0.96 19.18
C ILE A 83 -4.48 -1.20 18.91
N THR A 84 -4.85 -1.32 17.64
CA THR A 84 -6.15 -1.85 17.23
C THR A 84 -5.99 -3.24 16.64
N ALA A 85 -7.05 -4.04 16.71
CA ALA A 85 -7.05 -5.38 16.13
C ALA A 85 -8.44 -5.67 15.54
N ASP A 86 -8.48 -5.81 14.24
CA ASP A 86 -9.67 -6.13 13.46
C ASP A 86 -9.62 -7.59 13.02
N VAL A 87 -10.78 -8.25 12.96
CA VAL A 87 -10.94 -9.67 12.60
C VAL A 87 -11.95 -9.80 11.50
N THR A 88 -11.65 -10.61 10.50
CA THR A 88 -12.59 -10.98 9.44
C THR A 88 -12.57 -12.49 9.21
N LEU A 89 -13.69 -13.03 8.73
CA LEU A 89 -13.84 -14.44 8.39
C LEU A 89 -13.90 -14.59 6.87
N ALA A 90 -13.44 -15.74 6.36
CA ALA A 90 -13.56 -16.02 4.92
C ALA A 90 -15.02 -15.97 4.47
N GLU A 91 -15.25 -15.38 3.31
CA GLU A 91 -16.56 -15.43 2.66
C GLU A 91 -16.79 -16.84 2.12
N VAL A 92 -17.76 -17.54 2.69
CA VAL A 92 -18.31 -18.75 2.13
C VAL A 92 -19.55 -18.37 1.33
N ASP A 93 -19.97 -19.19 0.37
CA ASP A 93 -21.05 -19.02 -0.62
C ASP A 93 -22.24 -18.09 -0.28
N LYS A 94 -22.32 -17.57 0.93
CA LYS A 94 -23.34 -16.62 1.40
C LYS A 94 -22.71 -15.56 2.32
N ALA A 95 -23.15 -14.34 2.14
CA ALA A 95 -22.83 -13.24 3.06
C ALA A 95 -23.19 -13.64 4.51
N MET A 96 -22.32 -13.26 5.45
CA MET A 96 -22.55 -13.48 6.87
C MET A 96 -23.87 -12.80 7.29
N PRO A 97 -24.72 -13.47 8.08
CA PRO A 97 -25.94 -12.83 8.58
C PRO A 97 -25.60 -11.56 9.38
N GLN A 98 -26.33 -10.50 9.09
CA GLN A 98 -26.15 -9.24 9.83
C GLN A 98 -26.35 -9.45 11.33
N GLY A 99 -25.44 -8.92 12.14
CA GLY A 99 -25.47 -9.08 13.59
C GLY A 99 -24.88 -10.41 14.09
N THR A 100 -24.17 -11.17 13.25
CA THR A 100 -23.42 -12.35 13.71
C THR A 100 -22.50 -11.98 14.86
N LYS A 101 -22.59 -12.72 15.94
CA LYS A 101 -21.74 -12.56 17.12
C LYS A 101 -20.50 -13.42 17.00
N LEU A 102 -19.34 -12.80 17.12
CA LEU A 102 -18.06 -13.48 17.12
C LEU A 102 -17.49 -13.50 18.54
N THR A 103 -17.23 -14.67 19.10
CA THR A 103 -16.69 -14.86 20.45
C THR A 103 -15.23 -15.27 20.38
N LEU A 104 -14.34 -14.55 21.09
CA LEU A 104 -12.93 -14.89 21.24
C LEU A 104 -12.78 -16.00 22.29
N THR A 105 -11.97 -17.02 21.98
CA THR A 105 -11.43 -17.95 22.98
C THR A 105 -9.92 -18.00 22.92
N ILE A 106 -9.28 -18.19 24.08
CA ILE A 106 -7.86 -18.46 24.19
C ILE A 106 -7.70 -19.74 25.02
N ASP A 107 -7.02 -20.74 24.47
CA ASP A 107 -6.88 -22.08 25.05
C ASP A 107 -8.25 -22.69 25.45
N GLY A 108 -9.29 -22.44 24.65
CA GLY A 108 -10.66 -22.89 24.87
C GLY A 108 -11.43 -22.09 25.92
N ILE A 109 -10.82 -21.08 26.55
CA ILE A 109 -11.45 -20.22 27.57
C ILE A 109 -12.08 -19.01 26.90
N ASP A 110 -13.37 -18.79 27.12
CA ASP A 110 -14.12 -17.63 26.61
C ASP A 110 -13.52 -16.31 27.12
N LYS A 111 -13.26 -15.38 26.20
CA LYS A 111 -12.74 -14.01 26.44
C LYS A 111 -13.73 -12.92 26.01
N GLY A 112 -14.99 -13.31 25.77
CA GLY A 112 -16.06 -12.42 25.41
C GLY A 112 -16.24 -12.19 23.90
N GLN A 113 -17.30 -11.47 23.59
CA GLN A 113 -17.68 -11.16 22.21
C GLN A 113 -16.87 -9.97 21.67
N LEU A 114 -16.57 -10.00 20.38
CA LEU A 114 -16.01 -8.88 19.65
C LEU A 114 -17.12 -7.89 19.27
N THR A 115 -16.74 -6.64 19.06
CA THR A 115 -17.63 -5.60 18.55
C THR A 115 -17.68 -5.67 17.03
N SER A 116 -18.88 -5.85 16.44
CA SER A 116 -19.06 -5.74 14.99
C SER A 116 -18.91 -4.27 14.56
N THR A 117 -18.08 -4.03 13.54
CA THR A 117 -17.81 -2.69 13.00
C THR A 117 -18.26 -2.54 11.55
N GLY A 118 -18.74 -3.61 10.94
CA GLY A 118 -19.24 -3.62 9.56
C GLY A 118 -19.63 -5.04 9.12
N ASP A 119 -19.89 -5.17 7.83
CA ASP A 119 -20.20 -6.46 7.23
C ASP A 119 -18.94 -7.33 7.27
N ASN A 120 -19.05 -8.49 7.94
CA ASN A 120 -17.97 -9.46 8.12
C ASN A 120 -16.70 -8.87 8.75
N LEU A 121 -16.82 -7.83 9.60
CA LEU A 121 -15.71 -7.17 10.29
C LEU A 121 -16.03 -6.99 11.77
N TRP A 122 -15.11 -7.40 12.63
CA TRP A 122 -15.20 -7.28 14.09
C TRP A 122 -13.91 -6.71 14.66
N GLN A 123 -14.03 -6.02 15.78
CA GLN A 123 -12.89 -5.42 16.47
C GLN A 123 -12.75 -5.98 17.88
N LEU A 124 -11.51 -6.31 18.26
CA LEU A 124 -11.16 -6.62 19.64
C LEU A 124 -11.18 -5.34 20.48
N ASN A 125 -11.67 -5.45 21.71
CA ASN A 125 -11.64 -4.35 22.65
C ASN A 125 -10.28 -4.27 23.38
N GLU A 126 -10.08 -3.18 24.15
CA GLU A 126 -8.84 -2.88 24.87
C GLU A 126 -8.43 -3.98 25.88
N THR A 127 -9.36 -4.78 26.39
CA THR A 127 -9.06 -5.87 27.33
C THR A 127 -8.70 -7.17 26.60
N GLN A 128 -9.20 -7.39 25.38
CA GLN A 128 -8.96 -8.58 24.57
C GLN A 128 -7.60 -8.50 23.84
N ILE A 129 -7.22 -7.32 23.33
CA ILE A 129 -5.97 -7.13 22.59
C ILE A 129 -4.74 -7.64 23.36
N PRO A 130 -4.48 -7.26 24.63
CA PRO A 130 -3.33 -7.76 25.37
C PRO A 130 -3.32 -9.29 25.56
N LEU A 131 -4.50 -9.90 25.71
CA LEU A 131 -4.65 -11.35 25.86
C LEU A 131 -4.27 -12.08 24.56
N VAL A 132 -4.76 -11.60 23.41
CA VAL A 132 -4.41 -12.14 22.09
C VAL A 132 -2.91 -11.98 21.82
N LEU A 133 -2.35 -10.79 22.04
CA LEU A 133 -0.91 -10.55 21.86
C LEU A 133 -0.06 -11.44 22.78
N GLN A 134 -0.50 -11.72 23.99
CA GLN A 134 0.19 -12.62 24.91
C GLN A 134 0.14 -14.07 24.41
N ALA A 135 -1.01 -14.54 23.94
CA ALA A 135 -1.18 -15.88 23.36
C ALA A 135 -0.29 -16.08 22.11
N LEU A 136 -0.29 -15.09 21.20
CA LEU A 136 0.49 -15.10 19.95
C LEU A 136 2.01 -15.04 20.17
N LYS A 137 2.47 -14.50 21.30
CA LYS A 137 3.90 -14.52 21.69
C LYS A 137 4.36 -15.86 22.24
N GLY A 138 3.44 -16.67 22.69
CA GLY A 138 3.68 -17.99 23.28
C GLY A 138 3.14 -19.11 22.40
N SER A 139 2.55 -20.08 23.04
CA SER A 139 1.91 -21.26 22.42
C SER A 139 0.39 -21.28 22.63
N GLY A 140 -0.21 -20.15 23.05
CA GLY A 140 -1.65 -20.08 23.29
C GLY A 140 -2.44 -20.17 21.98
N LYS A 141 -3.53 -20.93 22.01
CA LYS A 141 -4.42 -21.12 20.86
C LYS A 141 -5.48 -20.02 20.86
N VAL A 142 -5.47 -19.20 19.83
CA VAL A 142 -6.49 -18.15 19.60
C VAL A 142 -7.52 -18.69 18.62
N ALA A 143 -8.81 -18.63 18.97
CA ALA A 143 -9.87 -19.03 18.08
C ALA A 143 -11.09 -18.12 18.23
N PHE A 144 -11.88 -18.07 17.16
CA PHE A 144 -13.12 -17.29 17.08
C PHE A 144 -14.29 -18.22 16.83
N HIS A 145 -15.38 -18.03 17.54
CA HIS A 145 -16.56 -18.89 17.51
C HIS A 145 -17.79 -18.12 17.07
N HIS A 146 -18.52 -18.68 16.11
CA HIS A 146 -19.83 -18.20 15.70
C HIS A 146 -20.70 -19.36 15.21
N ASN A 147 -21.95 -19.38 15.58
CA ASN A 147 -22.95 -20.37 15.10
C ASN A 147 -22.49 -21.86 15.14
N GLY A 148 -21.66 -22.21 16.13
CA GLY A 148 -21.11 -23.57 16.25
C GLY A 148 -19.84 -23.81 15.42
N ILE A 149 -19.40 -22.87 14.59
CA ILE A 149 -18.17 -22.94 13.81
C ILE A 149 -17.01 -22.40 14.63
N VAL A 150 -15.84 -23.01 14.49
CA VAL A 150 -14.58 -22.59 15.15
C VAL A 150 -13.56 -22.22 14.09
N SER A 151 -13.11 -20.96 14.12
CA SER A 151 -12.10 -20.42 13.24
C SER A 151 -10.80 -20.22 14.04
N GLU A 152 -9.79 -21.04 13.79
CA GLU A 152 -8.50 -20.96 14.48
C GLU A 152 -7.55 -19.99 13.78
N LEU A 153 -6.93 -19.11 14.56
CA LEU A 153 -5.85 -18.23 14.10
C LEU A 153 -4.50 -18.93 14.31
N SER A 154 -3.65 -18.95 13.27
CA SER A 154 -2.32 -19.50 13.40
C SER A 154 -1.43 -18.63 14.28
N GLY A 155 -0.74 -19.25 15.23
CA GLY A 155 0.37 -18.63 15.99
C GLY A 155 1.71 -18.70 15.26
N ALA A 156 1.79 -19.48 14.16
CA ALA A 156 3.05 -19.71 13.46
C ALA A 156 3.51 -18.46 12.70
N GLY A 157 4.63 -17.88 13.15
CA GLY A 157 5.17 -16.64 12.58
C GLY A 157 4.79 -15.37 13.35
N ALA A 158 3.75 -15.39 14.16
CA ALA A 158 3.24 -14.21 14.88
C ALA A 158 4.34 -13.46 15.66
N TYR A 159 5.12 -14.19 16.48
CA TYR A 159 6.18 -13.55 17.27
C TYR A 159 7.22 -12.83 16.40
N ALA A 160 7.67 -13.45 15.31
CA ALA A 160 8.66 -12.86 14.41
C ALA A 160 8.14 -11.59 13.74
N VAL A 161 6.88 -11.59 13.32
CA VAL A 161 6.21 -10.46 12.67
C VAL A 161 5.97 -9.32 13.66
N LEU A 162 5.48 -9.61 14.88
CA LEU A 162 5.32 -8.62 15.94
C LEU A 162 6.67 -8.03 16.41
N LEU A 163 7.74 -8.85 16.44
CA LEU A 163 9.09 -8.37 16.72
C LEU A 163 9.58 -7.42 15.62
N LYS A 164 9.29 -7.74 14.36
CA LYS A 164 9.62 -6.86 13.22
C LYS A 164 8.85 -5.55 13.26
N MET A 165 7.58 -5.58 13.67
CA MET A 165 6.79 -4.36 13.92
C MET A 165 7.44 -3.48 15.00
N ASP A 166 7.82 -4.06 16.16
CA ASP A 166 8.53 -3.33 17.22
C ASP A 166 9.86 -2.75 16.72
N GLU A 167 10.63 -3.52 15.93
CA GLU A 167 11.90 -3.09 15.33
C GLU A 167 11.71 -1.87 14.44
N ARG A 168 10.75 -1.93 13.50
CA ARG A 168 10.47 -0.85 12.55
C ARG A 168 10.05 0.45 13.24
N GLN A 169 9.37 0.35 14.37
CA GLN A 169 8.93 1.51 15.16
C GLN A 169 9.91 1.90 16.27
N GLY A 170 11.10 1.28 16.33
CA GLY A 170 12.11 1.58 17.35
C GLY A 170 11.67 1.24 18.77
N ARG A 171 10.82 0.22 18.96
CA ARG A 171 10.20 -0.14 20.26
C ARG A 171 10.94 -1.26 20.99
N ILE A 172 11.87 -1.95 20.38
CA ILE A 172 12.65 -3.00 21.07
C ILE A 172 13.38 -2.39 22.26
N GLY A 173 13.19 -2.98 23.45
CA GLY A 173 13.74 -2.45 24.71
C GLY A 173 12.95 -1.30 25.32
N LYS A 174 11.82 -0.90 24.72
CA LYS A 174 10.94 0.14 25.25
C LYS A 174 9.83 -0.45 26.11
N THR A 175 9.24 0.39 26.98
CA THR A 175 8.17 -0.02 27.91
C THR A 175 6.90 -0.46 27.18
N ASP A 176 6.65 0.10 26.01
CA ASP A 176 5.47 -0.14 25.17
C ASP A 176 5.71 -1.13 24.01
N ALA A 177 6.85 -1.82 23.98
CA ALA A 177 7.08 -2.90 23.02
C ALA A 177 6.05 -4.03 23.19
N ILE A 178 5.62 -4.62 22.08
CA ILE A 178 4.74 -5.79 22.09
C ILE A 178 5.54 -7.02 22.55
N THR A 179 6.76 -7.17 22.03
CA THR A 179 7.57 -8.38 22.20
C THR A 179 8.66 -8.21 23.25
N LYS A 180 9.75 -7.54 22.92
CA LYS A 180 10.92 -7.37 23.81
C LYS A 180 10.80 -6.07 24.58
N LYS A 181 10.03 -6.09 25.68
CA LYS A 181 9.89 -4.95 26.61
C LYS A 181 11.20 -4.66 27.33
N GLY A 182 11.42 -3.40 27.65
CA GLY A 182 12.52 -2.90 28.49
C GLY A 182 12.08 -1.71 29.32
N SER A 183 13.01 -0.89 29.74
CA SER A 183 12.76 0.24 30.65
C SER A 183 12.77 1.61 29.96
N GLU A 184 13.19 1.67 28.71
CA GLU A 184 13.25 2.94 27.99
C GLU A 184 11.87 3.36 27.48
N SER A 185 11.59 4.65 27.48
CA SER A 185 10.25 5.19 27.16
C SER A 185 10.12 5.78 25.75
N SER A 186 11.23 5.97 25.00
CA SER A 186 11.17 6.63 23.69
C SER A 186 10.99 5.63 22.56
N ALA A 187 9.97 5.83 21.73
CA ALA A 187 9.80 5.19 20.41
C ALA A 187 10.10 6.20 19.29
N LEU A 188 10.24 5.73 18.06
CA LEU A 188 10.37 6.65 16.91
C LEU A 188 9.08 7.48 16.77
N PRO A 189 9.19 8.79 16.54
CA PRO A 189 8.02 9.62 16.26
C PRO A 189 7.37 9.20 14.95
N ALA A 190 6.10 9.52 14.79
CA ALA A 190 5.43 9.38 13.50
C ALA A 190 6.10 10.32 12.47
N VAL A 191 6.19 9.84 11.24
CA VAL A 191 6.63 10.64 10.09
C VAL A 191 5.37 11.13 9.37
N GLU A 192 5.32 12.41 9.04
CA GLU A 192 4.20 12.95 8.27
C GLU A 192 4.23 12.42 6.84
N ALA A 193 3.06 12.08 6.31
CA ALA A 193 2.93 11.68 4.92
C ALA A 193 3.25 12.86 3.99
N PRO A 194 3.96 12.65 2.87
CA PRO A 194 4.16 13.68 1.87
C PRO A 194 2.83 14.24 1.38
N VAL A 195 2.79 15.53 1.06
CA VAL A 195 1.59 16.20 0.57
C VAL A 195 1.68 16.39 -0.94
N ILE A 196 0.62 16.00 -1.65
CA ILE A 196 0.45 16.25 -3.09
C ILE A 196 -0.75 17.18 -3.27
N TYR A 197 -0.53 18.30 -3.93
CA TYR A 197 -1.60 19.21 -4.33
C TYR A 197 -2.10 18.80 -5.72
N ALA A 198 -3.24 18.10 -5.75
CA ALA A 198 -3.82 17.62 -7.00
C ALA A 198 -4.31 18.79 -7.85
N ALA A 199 -3.87 18.85 -9.08
CA ALA A 199 -4.33 19.85 -10.05
C ALA A 199 -5.55 19.35 -10.84
N ALA A 200 -6.43 20.27 -11.19
CA ALA A 200 -7.55 19.97 -12.08
C ALA A 200 -7.04 19.61 -13.49
N THR A 201 -7.69 18.67 -14.13
CA THR A 201 -7.42 18.30 -15.53
C THR A 201 -8.52 18.81 -16.44
N LYS A 202 -8.18 18.97 -17.73
CA LYS A 202 -9.16 19.32 -18.75
C LYS A 202 -10.18 18.20 -18.93
N GLN A 203 -11.46 18.57 -18.94
CA GLN A 203 -12.57 17.69 -19.32
C GLN A 203 -12.68 17.60 -20.85
N ALA A 204 -11.59 17.17 -21.51
CA ALA A 204 -11.53 17.03 -22.95
C ALA A 204 -11.49 15.56 -23.35
N ARG A 205 -12.09 15.22 -24.48
CA ARG A 205 -12.08 13.84 -24.97
C ARG A 205 -10.66 13.40 -25.33
N SER A 206 -10.30 12.21 -24.91
CA SER A 206 -9.14 11.52 -25.42
C SER A 206 -9.30 11.15 -26.91
N ARG A 207 -8.19 10.92 -27.57
CA ARG A 207 -8.16 10.40 -28.95
C ARG A 207 -6.94 9.53 -29.17
N ASN A 208 -7.03 8.63 -30.12
CA ASN A 208 -5.85 7.93 -30.60
C ASN A 208 -4.96 8.87 -31.42
N LEU A 209 -3.66 8.67 -31.35
CA LEU A 209 -2.72 9.31 -32.26
C LEU A 209 -2.96 8.76 -33.68
N THR A 210 -2.77 9.60 -34.69
CA THR A 210 -2.72 9.16 -36.07
C THR A 210 -1.45 8.34 -36.33
N ASP A 211 -1.42 7.52 -37.38
CA ASP A 211 -0.23 6.72 -37.74
C ASP A 211 1.03 7.58 -37.90
N ALA A 212 0.89 8.79 -38.46
CA ALA A 212 2.00 9.73 -38.62
C ALA A 212 2.50 10.26 -37.25
N GLU A 213 1.61 10.59 -36.33
CA GLU A 213 1.97 11.01 -34.96
C GLU A 213 2.62 9.86 -34.21
N GLN A 214 2.09 8.63 -34.30
CA GLN A 214 2.67 7.45 -33.68
C GLN A 214 4.09 7.18 -34.21
N ALA A 215 4.27 7.15 -35.51
CA ALA A 215 5.58 6.94 -36.14
C ALA A 215 6.60 8.02 -35.70
N ALA A 216 6.16 9.26 -35.51
CA ALA A 216 7.03 10.36 -35.08
C ALA A 216 7.48 10.20 -33.61
N ILE A 217 6.60 9.75 -32.69
CA ILE A 217 6.90 9.75 -31.25
C ILE A 217 7.45 8.41 -30.75
N GLN A 218 7.12 7.28 -31.40
CA GLN A 218 7.42 5.92 -30.92
C GLN A 218 8.89 5.74 -30.52
N LYS A 219 9.83 6.17 -31.38
CA LYS A 219 11.27 6.05 -31.10
C LYS A 219 11.68 6.82 -29.82
N THR A 220 10.99 7.92 -29.53
CA THR A 220 11.28 8.76 -28.36
C THR A 220 10.70 8.12 -27.10
N LEU A 221 9.50 7.54 -27.18
CA LEU A 221 8.90 6.78 -26.07
C LEU A 221 9.76 5.57 -25.70
N LEU A 222 10.21 4.79 -26.68
CA LEU A 222 11.06 3.62 -26.47
C LEU A 222 12.38 3.94 -25.75
N LYS A 223 12.94 5.14 -25.92
CA LYS A 223 14.16 5.55 -25.20
C LYS A 223 13.93 5.76 -23.70
N THR A 224 12.70 5.89 -23.25
CA THR A 224 12.36 6.06 -21.84
C THR A 224 12.14 4.74 -21.11
N LEU A 225 12.00 3.64 -21.85
CA LEU A 225 11.79 2.29 -21.35
C LEU A 225 13.15 1.59 -21.16
N LYS A 226 13.23 0.72 -20.15
CA LYS A 226 14.33 -0.23 -20.02
C LYS A 226 14.06 -1.44 -20.90
N ALA A 227 15.10 -2.21 -21.19
CA ALA A 227 14.92 -3.50 -21.81
C ALA A 227 13.97 -4.35 -20.96
N ASP A 228 13.03 -5.01 -21.63
CA ASP A 228 12.03 -5.92 -21.03
C ASP A 228 10.92 -5.22 -20.18
N ASP A 229 10.86 -3.88 -20.14
CA ASP A 229 9.76 -3.18 -19.45
C ASP A 229 8.41 -3.36 -20.19
N CYS A 230 8.43 -3.46 -21.52
CA CYS A 230 7.24 -3.54 -22.37
C CYS A 230 7.47 -4.55 -23.51
N ASP A 231 6.86 -5.71 -23.44
CA ASP A 231 6.95 -6.75 -24.49
C ASP A 231 5.84 -6.64 -25.56
N SER A 232 4.83 -5.80 -25.33
CA SER A 232 3.78 -5.47 -26.30
C SER A 232 3.97 -4.11 -26.97
N PHE A 233 5.04 -3.36 -26.64
CA PHE A 233 5.36 -2.07 -27.27
C PHE A 233 6.87 -1.92 -27.50
N PRO A 234 7.33 -1.82 -28.78
CA PRO A 234 6.52 -1.90 -29.99
C PRO A 234 5.94 -3.30 -30.19
N PRO A 235 4.80 -3.42 -30.91
CA PRO A 235 4.18 -4.71 -31.13
C PRO A 235 5.14 -5.65 -31.86
N GLN A 236 5.12 -6.92 -31.53
CA GLN A 236 5.82 -7.98 -32.24
C GLN A 236 5.12 -8.28 -33.56
N ASP A 237 5.80 -8.90 -34.55
CA ASP A 237 5.27 -9.17 -35.88
C ASP A 237 3.93 -9.91 -35.93
N TYR A 238 3.60 -10.66 -34.88
CA TYR A 238 2.36 -11.43 -34.72
C TYR A 238 1.28 -10.73 -33.89
N GLN A 239 1.55 -9.53 -33.39
CA GLN A 239 0.63 -8.76 -32.55
C GLN A 239 0.03 -7.60 -33.32
N GLU A 240 -1.28 -7.36 -33.13
CA GLU A 240 -1.89 -6.12 -33.60
C GLU A 240 -1.37 -4.96 -32.72
N ALA A 241 -1.01 -3.87 -33.39
CA ALA A 241 -0.54 -2.68 -32.70
C ALA A 241 -1.70 -2.02 -31.94
N GLU A 242 -1.57 -1.90 -30.62
CA GLU A 242 -2.49 -1.09 -29.85
C GLU A 242 -2.21 0.39 -30.12
N PRO A 243 -3.25 1.21 -30.32
CA PRO A 243 -3.06 2.63 -30.59
C PRO A 243 -2.50 3.35 -29.36
N ILE A 244 -1.69 4.39 -29.60
CA ILE A 244 -1.31 5.30 -28.53
C ILE A 244 -2.45 6.29 -28.31
N GLU A 245 -3.07 6.24 -27.15
CA GLU A 245 -4.09 7.19 -26.75
C GLU A 245 -3.45 8.49 -26.23
N ARG A 246 -4.03 9.63 -26.59
CA ARG A 246 -3.66 10.94 -26.07
C ARG A 246 -4.80 11.55 -25.28
N ILE A 247 -4.53 11.90 -24.04
CA ILE A 247 -5.46 12.49 -23.07
C ILE A 247 -4.97 13.90 -22.71
N PRO A 248 -5.70 14.96 -23.00
CA PRO A 248 -5.32 16.32 -22.62
C PRO A 248 -5.34 16.50 -21.08
N LEU A 249 -4.22 16.92 -20.50
CA LEU A 249 -4.14 17.23 -19.06
C LEU A 249 -4.45 18.70 -18.78
N ASN A 250 -3.81 19.61 -19.53
CA ASN A 250 -4.01 21.06 -19.42
C ASN A 250 -3.68 21.76 -20.77
N ASP A 251 -3.52 23.09 -20.79
CA ASP A 251 -3.24 23.85 -22.00
C ASP A 251 -1.88 23.55 -22.63
N SER A 252 -0.95 22.97 -21.87
CA SER A 252 0.43 22.73 -22.32
C SER A 252 0.83 21.26 -22.35
N MET A 253 0.14 20.36 -21.62
CA MET A 253 0.55 18.97 -21.40
C MET A 253 -0.56 17.98 -21.75
N SER A 254 -0.15 16.82 -22.23
CA SER A 254 -0.97 15.65 -22.49
C SER A 254 -0.38 14.42 -21.82
N LEU A 255 -1.24 13.47 -21.52
CA LEU A 255 -0.90 12.11 -21.15
C LEU A 255 -0.99 11.23 -22.40
N LEU A 256 0.03 10.42 -22.65
CA LEU A 256 0.00 9.35 -23.64
C LEU A 256 -0.11 8.01 -22.92
N SER A 257 -0.87 7.05 -23.49
CA SER A 257 -0.90 5.69 -22.98
C SER A 257 -1.01 4.67 -24.11
N THR A 258 -0.42 3.50 -23.91
CA THR A 258 -0.57 2.33 -24.79
C THR A 258 -0.29 1.05 -23.99
N LEU A 259 -0.79 -0.08 -24.50
CA LEU A 259 -0.49 -1.38 -23.89
C LEU A 259 1.02 -1.61 -23.87
N CYS A 260 1.53 -1.94 -22.69
CA CYS A 260 2.95 -2.20 -22.47
C CYS A 260 3.23 -3.71 -22.40
N TRP A 261 2.42 -4.42 -21.62
CA TRP A 261 2.53 -5.87 -21.49
C TRP A 261 1.17 -6.50 -21.15
N ARG A 262 1.04 -7.79 -21.46
CA ARG A 262 -0.13 -8.59 -21.13
C ARG A 262 0.29 -9.99 -20.66
N ALA A 263 -0.22 -10.39 -19.50
CA ALA A 263 -0.02 -11.70 -18.90
C ALA A 263 -1.35 -12.48 -18.85
N ALA A 264 -1.34 -13.68 -18.26
CA ALA A 264 -2.51 -14.57 -18.22
C ALA A 264 -3.77 -13.94 -17.60
N TYR A 265 -3.62 -13.08 -16.60
CA TYR A 265 -4.72 -12.44 -15.86
C TYR A 265 -4.46 -10.98 -15.45
N ASN A 266 -3.35 -10.42 -15.89
CA ASN A 266 -2.97 -9.03 -15.68
C ASN A 266 -2.54 -8.40 -17.00
N GLU A 267 -2.66 -7.07 -17.07
CA GLU A 267 -2.08 -6.26 -18.13
C GLU A 267 -1.58 -4.94 -17.57
N GLY A 268 -0.68 -4.29 -18.27
CA GLY A 268 -0.15 -2.99 -17.90
C GLY A 268 -0.03 -2.07 -19.10
N TYR A 269 -0.48 -0.85 -18.91
CA TYR A 269 -0.33 0.24 -19.85
C TYR A 269 0.83 1.13 -19.43
N ALA A 270 1.65 1.52 -20.35
CA ALA A 270 2.66 2.55 -20.13
C ALA A 270 2.01 3.93 -20.29
N TYR A 271 2.35 4.83 -19.38
CA TYR A 271 1.85 6.21 -19.32
C TYR A 271 3.00 7.21 -19.37
N TRP A 272 2.89 8.21 -20.25
CA TRP A 272 3.88 9.30 -20.37
C TRP A 272 3.23 10.66 -20.35
N VAL A 273 3.86 11.62 -19.70
CA VAL A 273 3.54 13.04 -19.81
C VAL A 273 4.42 13.68 -20.89
N ILE A 274 3.82 14.47 -21.76
CA ILE A 274 4.51 15.19 -22.83
C ILE A 274 3.81 16.53 -23.10
N ASP A 275 4.55 17.49 -23.69
CA ASP A 275 3.93 18.74 -24.14
C ASP A 275 2.91 18.50 -25.28
N ASN A 276 1.98 19.44 -25.42
CA ASN A 276 0.89 19.31 -26.41
C ASN A 276 1.37 19.30 -27.88
N ALA A 277 2.58 19.83 -28.14
CA ALA A 277 3.19 19.78 -29.47
C ALA A 277 3.98 18.48 -29.71
N MET A 278 4.14 17.63 -28.68
CA MET A 278 4.92 16.38 -28.69
C MET A 278 6.40 16.59 -29.14
N GLN A 279 6.98 17.70 -28.71
CA GLN A 279 8.35 18.10 -29.11
C GLN A 279 9.37 17.92 -27.98
N THR A 280 8.94 17.85 -26.71
CA THR A 280 9.81 17.62 -25.58
C THR A 280 10.05 16.13 -25.35
N GLN A 281 11.01 15.80 -24.48
CA GLN A 281 11.22 14.42 -24.08
C GLN A 281 10.06 13.95 -23.21
N PRO A 282 9.42 12.81 -23.53
CA PRO A 282 8.35 12.23 -22.72
C PRO A 282 8.87 11.83 -21.34
N GLN A 283 8.09 12.09 -20.31
CA GLN A 283 8.35 11.63 -18.96
C GLN A 283 7.51 10.38 -18.69
N LEU A 284 8.17 9.23 -18.58
CA LEU A 284 7.52 7.98 -18.18
C LEU A 284 7.00 8.09 -16.74
N VAL A 285 5.74 7.73 -16.52
CA VAL A 285 5.12 7.66 -15.19
C VAL A 285 5.17 6.23 -14.67
N THR A 286 4.62 5.29 -15.44
CA THR A 286 4.57 3.85 -15.09
C THR A 286 4.46 3.02 -16.37
N THR A 287 4.80 1.73 -16.25
CA THR A 287 4.59 0.70 -17.28
C THR A 287 3.49 -0.29 -16.91
N SER A 288 2.86 -0.11 -15.76
CA SER A 288 1.91 -1.07 -15.17
C SER A 288 0.54 -0.47 -14.87
N GLY A 289 0.24 0.72 -15.41
CA GLY A 289 -1.07 1.35 -15.17
C GLY A 289 -2.21 0.51 -15.74
N THR A 290 -3.36 0.50 -15.06
CA THR A 290 -4.58 -0.20 -15.49
C THR A 290 -5.73 0.75 -15.76
N GLY A 291 -5.58 2.03 -15.41
CA GLY A 291 -6.62 3.03 -15.65
C GLY A 291 -6.14 4.46 -15.42
N TYR A 292 -6.88 5.40 -15.99
CA TYR A 292 -6.73 6.83 -15.76
C TYR A 292 -8.09 7.48 -15.59
N GLU A 293 -8.25 8.24 -14.54
CA GLU A 293 -9.46 9.03 -14.32
C GLU A 293 -9.13 10.34 -13.59
N ASN A 294 -9.63 11.49 -14.11
CA ASN A 294 -9.63 12.79 -13.44
C ASN A 294 -8.28 13.22 -12.82
N GLY A 295 -7.15 12.93 -13.49
CA GLY A 295 -5.81 13.27 -13.00
C GLY A 295 -5.20 12.24 -12.07
N GLU A 296 -5.75 11.05 -12.02
CA GLU A 296 -5.19 9.92 -11.31
C GLU A 296 -4.93 8.74 -12.27
N ILE A 297 -3.71 8.21 -12.26
CA ILE A 297 -3.39 6.93 -12.88
C ILE A 297 -3.42 5.88 -11.77
N THR A 298 -4.05 4.75 -12.05
CA THR A 298 -4.09 3.61 -11.13
C THR A 298 -3.46 2.38 -11.76
N SER A 299 -2.86 1.53 -10.93
CA SER A 299 -2.39 0.19 -11.28
C SER A 299 -2.97 -0.78 -10.28
N VAL A 300 -3.72 -1.77 -10.74
CA VAL A 300 -4.32 -2.82 -9.90
C VAL A 300 -3.97 -4.17 -10.51
N GLN A 301 -3.16 -4.95 -9.80
CA GLN A 301 -2.64 -6.22 -10.32
C GLN A 301 -3.03 -7.37 -9.38
N LYS A 302 -3.46 -8.48 -9.95
CA LYS A 302 -3.78 -9.70 -9.21
C LYS A 302 -2.50 -10.43 -8.83
N GLY A 303 -2.36 -10.86 -7.58
CA GLY A 303 -1.27 -11.73 -7.17
C GLY A 303 -1.38 -13.13 -7.75
N ARG A 304 -2.63 -13.60 -8.01
CA ARG A 304 -2.94 -14.84 -8.71
C ARG A 304 -4.32 -14.78 -9.40
N GLY A 305 -4.62 -15.75 -10.26
CA GLY A 305 -5.85 -15.75 -11.07
C GLY A 305 -7.16 -15.69 -10.26
N LEU A 306 -7.18 -16.16 -9.02
CA LEU A 306 -8.34 -16.09 -8.13
C LEU A 306 -8.65 -14.67 -7.62
N ALA A 307 -7.71 -13.73 -7.75
CA ALA A 307 -7.86 -12.34 -7.31
C ALA A 307 -8.20 -12.17 -5.81
N ASP A 308 -7.76 -13.08 -4.96
CA ASP A 308 -7.91 -13.01 -3.51
C ASP A 308 -6.72 -12.31 -2.81
N CYS A 309 -5.80 -11.80 -3.57
CA CYS A 309 -4.70 -10.93 -3.18
C CYS A 309 -4.32 -10.03 -4.36
N MET A 310 -4.12 -8.76 -4.09
CA MET A 310 -3.89 -7.71 -5.08
C MET A 310 -2.71 -6.83 -4.66
N SER A 311 -2.14 -6.13 -5.62
CA SER A 311 -1.33 -4.94 -5.38
C SER A 311 -1.95 -3.75 -6.10
N ASP A 312 -1.89 -2.58 -5.48
CA ASP A 312 -2.36 -1.34 -6.07
C ASP A 312 -1.33 -0.22 -5.93
N GLU A 313 -1.25 0.60 -6.96
CA GLU A 313 -0.45 1.80 -7.00
C GLU A 313 -1.30 2.93 -7.60
N ALA A 314 -1.02 4.16 -7.19
CA ALA A 314 -1.68 5.33 -7.74
C ALA A 314 -0.70 6.50 -7.89
N TRP A 315 -0.91 7.29 -8.94
CA TRP A 315 -0.17 8.53 -9.20
C TRP A 315 -1.14 9.66 -9.42
N THR A 316 -0.93 10.76 -8.74
CA THR A 316 -1.78 11.96 -8.80
C THR A 316 -1.09 13.07 -9.58
N TRP A 317 -1.81 13.70 -10.50
CA TRP A 317 -1.37 14.86 -11.27
C TRP A 317 -1.27 16.11 -10.39
N ASP A 318 -0.08 16.72 -10.31
CA ASP A 318 0.15 17.95 -9.53
C ASP A 318 0.14 19.24 -10.38
N GLY A 319 -0.18 19.13 -11.69
CA GLY A 319 -0.15 20.22 -12.66
C GLY A 319 1.11 20.27 -13.51
N LYS A 320 2.15 19.49 -13.16
CA LYS A 320 3.44 19.40 -13.86
C LYS A 320 3.85 17.96 -14.13
N ALA A 321 3.62 17.06 -13.18
CA ALA A 321 3.99 15.65 -13.23
C ALA A 321 2.96 14.80 -12.47
N PHE A 322 2.95 13.51 -12.70
CA PHE A 322 2.28 12.55 -11.83
C PHE A 322 3.21 12.16 -10.69
N GLN A 323 2.74 12.38 -9.47
CA GLN A 323 3.45 12.04 -8.23
C GLN A 323 2.89 10.73 -7.69
N LEU A 324 3.76 9.80 -7.29
CA LEU A 324 3.34 8.57 -6.62
C LEU A 324 2.56 8.91 -5.35
N SER A 325 1.27 8.57 -5.31
CA SER A 325 0.37 8.93 -4.21
C SER A 325 0.08 7.75 -3.29
N ARG A 326 0.17 6.52 -3.78
CA ARG A 326 -0.11 5.31 -3.01
C ARG A 326 0.62 4.11 -3.57
N MET A 327 1.04 3.20 -2.68
CA MET A 327 1.40 1.80 -3.00
C MET A 327 0.90 0.91 -1.87
N SER A 328 0.21 -0.17 -2.20
CA SER A 328 -0.40 -1.07 -1.22
C SER A 328 -0.43 -2.51 -1.74
N ILE A 329 -0.53 -3.44 -0.81
CA ILE A 329 -0.93 -4.83 -1.07
C ILE A 329 -2.17 -5.15 -0.24
N THR A 330 -2.88 -6.21 -0.61
CA THR A 330 -4.08 -6.62 0.12
C THR A 330 -3.85 -7.84 1.03
N GLY A 331 -2.60 -8.13 1.31
CA GLY A 331 -2.18 -9.26 2.12
C GLY A 331 -1.96 -10.54 1.33
N SER A 332 -1.63 -11.61 2.05
CA SER A 332 -1.37 -12.92 1.49
C SER A 332 -2.60 -13.53 0.82
N CYS A 333 -2.39 -14.32 -0.25
CA CYS A 333 -3.44 -15.00 -0.99
C CYS A 333 -4.00 -16.19 -0.19
N ARG A 334 -4.95 -15.94 0.71
CA ARG A 334 -5.49 -16.89 1.69
C ARG A 334 -6.99 -17.18 1.50
N MET A 335 -7.57 -16.77 0.36
CA MET A 335 -8.99 -16.99 0.04
C MET A 335 -9.98 -16.47 1.11
N ILE A 336 -9.59 -15.42 1.84
CA ILE A 336 -10.49 -14.81 2.83
C ILE A 336 -11.55 -13.97 2.11
N HIS A 337 -11.11 -13.06 1.21
CA HIS A 337 -12.00 -12.21 0.40
C HIS A 337 -11.49 -12.09 -1.04
N LEU A 338 -12.41 -12.03 -1.99
CA LEU A 338 -12.11 -11.59 -3.35
C LEU A 338 -11.70 -10.10 -3.31
N GLY A 339 -10.67 -9.74 -4.07
CA GLY A 339 -10.09 -8.40 -4.04
C GLY A 339 -9.04 -8.21 -2.94
N GLY A 340 -8.89 -9.19 -2.05
CA GLY A 340 -7.91 -9.19 -0.96
C GLY A 340 -8.52 -8.99 0.42
N THR A 341 -7.75 -9.37 1.45
CA THR A 341 -8.25 -9.42 2.83
C THR A 341 -8.16 -8.07 3.53
N TRP A 342 -7.05 -7.37 3.36
CA TRP A 342 -6.73 -6.14 4.09
C TRP A 342 -6.19 -5.06 3.15
N ASP A 343 -6.19 -3.82 3.62
CA ASP A 343 -5.48 -2.72 3.00
C ASP A 343 -4.15 -2.50 3.76
N LEU A 344 -3.03 -2.85 3.11
CA LEU A 344 -1.70 -2.80 3.70
C LEU A 344 -0.79 -1.85 2.89
N PRO A 345 -0.97 -0.54 3.02
CA PRO A 345 -0.13 0.43 2.33
C PRO A 345 1.31 0.38 2.84
N TYR A 346 2.28 0.46 1.92
CA TYR A 346 3.70 0.65 2.21
C TYR A 346 4.22 2.01 1.74
N TRP A 347 3.41 2.75 0.96
CA TRP A 347 3.58 4.15 0.65
C TRP A 347 2.23 4.87 0.71
N THR A 348 2.20 5.99 1.41
CA THR A 348 0.99 6.81 1.53
C THR A 348 1.34 8.30 1.45
N THR A 349 0.42 9.10 0.92
CA THR A 349 0.52 10.56 0.84
C THR A 349 -0.80 11.20 1.25
N THR A 350 -0.75 12.47 1.58
CA THR A 350 -1.95 13.29 1.74
C THR A 350 -2.23 14.02 0.44
N VAL A 351 -3.27 13.60 -0.29
CA VAL A 351 -3.69 14.26 -1.53
C VAL A 351 -4.69 15.38 -1.20
N ILE A 352 -4.30 16.63 -1.45
CA ILE A 352 -5.16 17.79 -1.28
C ILE A 352 -5.72 18.17 -2.67
N LYS A 353 -7.01 17.95 -2.87
CA LYS A 353 -7.71 18.40 -4.09
C LYS A 353 -7.97 19.90 -4.01
N SER A 354 -7.52 20.66 -5.01
CA SER A 354 -7.91 22.06 -5.14
C SER A 354 -9.44 22.12 -5.22
N GLY A 355 -10.07 22.82 -4.29
CA GLY A 355 -11.53 22.97 -4.26
C GLY A 355 -12.07 23.46 -5.60
N LYS A 356 -13.23 22.94 -5.99
CA LYS A 356 -14.00 23.41 -7.16
C LYS A 356 -14.47 24.84 -6.93
#